data_0b5b76adc2bfeddd6086dcbad51e5196
#
_entry.id   0b5b76adc2bfeddd6086dcbad51e5196
#
_cell.length_a   1.000
_cell.length_b   1.000
_cell.length_c   1.000
_cell.angle_alpha   90.00
_cell.angle_beta   90.00
_cell.angle_gamma   90.00
#
_symmetry.space_group_name_H-M   'P 1'
#
loop_
_entity.id
_entity.type
_entity.pdbx_description
1 polymer ?
#
loop_
_entity_poly.entity_id
_entity_poly.type
_entity_poly.pdbx_seq_one_letter_code
_entity_poly.pdbx_strand_id
1 'polypeptide(L)'
;MCVLWAIMSSDAAMSIRLPPECETALLERFLKAEAMALWTVRSARLQDVPPNVYTFLRKHEEDERGHLAQFETMVGHQSRERERLPTVPRQWPALAVQLYGYEALGLEFAKLLAAMRPDLASILVDEETHVGFFEREIQ
;
A
#
# COMPACT_ATOMS: atom_id res chain seq x y z
N MET A 1 -14.06 -11.61 -16.92
CA MET A 1 -12.77 -10.89 -16.91
C MET A 1 -13.07 -9.40 -16.85
N CYS A 2 -12.62 -8.74 -15.78
CA CYS A 2 -12.79 -7.30 -15.65
C CYS A 2 -11.66 -6.60 -16.40
N VAL A 3 -11.98 -5.96 -17.51
CA VAL A 3 -11.01 -5.17 -18.27
C VAL A 3 -11.04 -3.75 -17.71
N LEU A 4 -9.91 -3.32 -17.22
CA LEU A 4 -9.76 -1.97 -16.68
C LEU A 4 -9.47 -1.01 -17.84
N TRP A 5 -10.49 -0.25 -18.23
CA TRP A 5 -10.30 0.85 -19.17
C TRP A 5 -10.08 2.12 -18.35
N ALA A 6 -8.84 2.52 -18.20
CA ALA A 6 -8.53 3.83 -17.65
C ALA A 6 -8.48 4.82 -18.80
N ILE A 7 -9.51 5.65 -18.92
CA ILE A 7 -9.42 6.82 -19.80
C ILE A 7 -8.66 7.87 -19.00
N MET A 8 -7.38 8.03 -19.32
CA MET A 8 -6.58 9.09 -18.77
C MET A 8 -6.92 10.41 -19.45
N SER A 9 -7.77 11.20 -18.82
CA SER A 9 -7.92 12.59 -19.25
C SER A 9 -6.85 13.42 -18.56
N SER A 10 -6.35 14.44 -19.25
CA SER A 10 -5.33 15.36 -18.72
C SER A 10 -5.84 16.26 -17.58
N ASP A 11 -7.11 16.21 -17.24
CA ASP A 11 -7.71 16.98 -16.17
C ASP A 11 -7.66 16.22 -14.84
N ALA A 12 -7.32 16.96 -13.76
CA ALA A 12 -7.01 16.42 -12.44
C ALA A 12 -8.16 15.71 -11.73
N ALA A 13 -9.35 15.68 -12.29
CA ALA A 13 -10.52 15.03 -11.71
C ALA A 13 -10.87 13.75 -12.49
N MET A 14 -10.00 12.73 -12.41
CA MET A 14 -10.34 11.43 -12.94
C MET A 14 -11.34 10.75 -12.02
N SER A 15 -12.54 10.47 -12.54
CA SER A 15 -13.48 9.59 -11.90
C SER A 15 -13.55 8.29 -12.69
N ILE A 16 -13.16 7.20 -12.07
CA ILE A 16 -13.22 5.86 -12.66
C ILE A 16 -14.39 5.14 -12.05
N ARG A 17 -15.29 4.66 -12.90
CA ARG A 17 -16.42 3.84 -12.48
C ARG A 17 -16.27 2.45 -13.06
N LEU A 18 -16.35 1.45 -12.18
CA LEU A 18 -16.33 0.05 -12.55
C LEU A 18 -17.69 -0.58 -12.31
N PRO A 19 -18.04 -1.63 -13.06
CA PRO A 19 -19.17 -2.48 -12.69
C PRO A 19 -19.00 -2.98 -11.26
N PRO A 20 -20.09 -3.13 -10.46
CA PRO A 20 -19.98 -3.53 -9.06
C PRO A 20 -19.17 -4.80 -8.81
N GLU A 21 -19.30 -5.80 -9.66
CA GLU A 21 -18.55 -7.05 -9.55
C GLU A 21 -17.06 -6.85 -9.77
N CYS A 22 -16.67 -5.93 -10.66
CA CYS A 22 -15.27 -5.59 -10.89
C CYS A 22 -14.68 -4.78 -9.76
N GLU A 23 -15.46 -3.84 -9.21
CA GLU A 23 -15.06 -3.07 -8.04
C GLU A 23 -14.81 -4.00 -6.85
N THR A 24 -15.73 -4.92 -6.57
CA THR A 24 -15.59 -5.90 -5.50
C THR A 24 -14.33 -6.75 -5.67
N ALA A 25 -14.11 -7.27 -6.89
CA ALA A 25 -12.92 -8.07 -7.19
C ALA A 25 -11.63 -7.28 -6.98
N LEU A 26 -11.63 -6.00 -7.35
CA LEU A 26 -10.47 -5.12 -7.18
C LEU A 26 -10.20 -4.83 -5.69
N LEU A 27 -11.24 -4.55 -4.91
CA LEU A 27 -11.14 -4.30 -3.47
C LEU A 27 -10.62 -5.54 -2.73
N GLU A 28 -11.01 -6.73 -3.14
CA GLU A 28 -10.46 -8.00 -2.59
C GLU A 28 -8.97 -8.11 -2.86
N ARG A 29 -8.49 -7.68 -4.02
CA ARG A 29 -7.06 -7.68 -4.33
C ARG A 29 -6.30 -6.65 -3.50
N PHE A 30 -6.89 -5.47 -3.27
CA PHE A 30 -6.31 -4.48 -2.37
C PHE A 30 -6.24 -4.98 -0.93
N LEU A 31 -7.28 -5.67 -0.46
CA LEU A 31 -7.29 -6.29 0.86
C LEU A 31 -6.08 -7.23 1.03
N LYS A 32 -5.85 -8.09 0.05
CA LYS A 32 -4.71 -9.02 0.06
C LYS A 32 -3.38 -8.26 0.02
N ALA A 33 -3.26 -7.26 -0.84
CA ALA A 33 -2.04 -6.47 -0.98
C ALA A 33 -1.70 -5.72 0.30
N GLU A 34 -2.68 -5.14 0.99
CA GLU A 34 -2.48 -4.45 2.26
C GLU A 34 -2.04 -5.40 3.37
N ALA A 35 -2.59 -6.61 3.43
CA ALA A 35 -2.15 -7.62 4.39
C ALA A 35 -0.68 -7.98 4.15
N MET A 36 -0.28 -8.18 2.90
CA MET A 36 1.10 -8.49 2.54
C MET A 36 2.03 -7.32 2.83
N ALA A 37 1.60 -6.08 2.57
CA ALA A 37 2.35 -4.87 2.90
C ALA A 37 2.60 -4.78 4.40
N LEU A 38 1.57 -5.00 5.21
CA LEU A 38 1.69 -5.00 6.67
C LEU A 38 2.76 -5.99 7.16
N TRP A 39 2.74 -7.22 6.67
CA TRP A 39 3.73 -8.23 7.08
C TRP A 39 5.13 -7.90 6.59
N THR A 40 5.27 -7.33 5.41
CA THR A 40 6.56 -6.91 4.86
C THR A 40 7.18 -5.78 5.70
N VAL A 41 6.41 -4.77 6.06
CA VAL A 41 6.88 -3.66 6.91
C VAL A 41 7.25 -4.16 8.30
N ARG A 42 6.47 -5.08 8.87
CA ARG A 42 6.80 -5.70 10.15
C ARG A 42 8.12 -6.46 10.06
N SER A 43 8.31 -7.26 9.02
CA SER A 43 9.55 -8.00 8.80
C SER A 43 10.74 -7.05 8.67
N ALA A 44 10.58 -5.95 7.92
CA ALA A 44 11.61 -4.93 7.75
C ALA A 44 12.00 -4.28 9.08
N ARG A 45 11.02 -3.93 9.90
CA ARG A 45 11.24 -3.30 11.21
C ARG A 45 12.03 -4.19 12.18
N LEU A 46 11.98 -5.50 11.98
CA LEU A 46 12.70 -6.46 12.80
C LEU A 46 14.16 -6.66 12.36
N GLN A 47 14.56 -6.06 11.25
CA GLN A 47 15.94 -6.11 10.80
C GLN A 47 16.80 -5.06 11.52
N ASP A 48 18.11 -5.14 11.32
CA ASP A 48 19.06 -4.18 11.86
C ASP A 48 19.03 -2.90 11.02
N VAL A 49 18.18 -1.97 11.41
CA VAL A 49 17.97 -0.71 10.71
C VAL A 49 18.38 0.48 11.59
N PRO A 50 18.75 1.63 10.99
CA PRO A 50 19.07 2.84 11.77
C PRO A 50 17.89 3.26 12.65
N PRO A 51 18.15 3.93 13.81
CA PRO A 51 17.08 4.31 14.75
C PRO A 51 15.96 5.17 14.14
N ASN A 52 16.30 6.11 13.26
CA ASN A 52 15.30 6.93 12.57
C ASN A 52 14.43 6.11 11.63
N VAL A 53 15.01 5.10 10.99
CA VAL A 53 14.28 4.18 10.11
C VAL A 53 13.34 3.30 10.93
N TYR A 54 13.81 2.77 12.05
CA TYR A 54 12.98 1.97 12.95
C TYR A 54 11.74 2.75 13.39
N THR A 55 11.92 4.00 13.81
CA THR A 55 10.82 4.87 14.23
C THR A 55 9.82 5.09 13.10
N PHE A 56 10.33 5.33 11.88
CA PHE A 56 9.47 5.49 10.72
C PHE A 56 8.71 4.19 10.39
N LEU A 57 9.38 3.04 10.41
CA LEU A 57 8.76 1.75 10.09
C LEU A 57 7.68 1.37 11.10
N ARG A 58 7.81 1.77 12.37
CA ARG A 58 6.74 1.57 13.35
C ARG A 58 5.47 2.32 12.95
N LYS A 59 5.62 3.58 12.57
CA LYS A 59 4.48 4.39 12.11
C LYS A 59 3.91 3.86 10.80
N HIS A 60 4.78 3.44 9.89
CA HIS A 60 4.40 2.82 8.62
C HIS A 60 3.54 1.56 8.86
N GLU A 61 3.95 0.71 9.80
CA GLU A 61 3.19 -0.48 10.17
C GLU A 61 1.79 -0.12 10.69
N GLU A 62 1.68 0.93 11.51
CA GLU A 62 0.39 1.42 11.99
C GLU A 62 -0.50 1.91 10.84
N ASP A 63 0.08 2.64 9.88
CA ASP A 63 -0.65 3.11 8.70
C ASP A 63 -1.19 1.92 7.89
N GLU A 64 -0.36 0.91 7.62
CA GLU A 64 -0.76 -0.29 6.88
C GLU A 64 -1.86 -1.08 7.62
N ARG A 65 -1.77 -1.13 8.95
CA ARG A 65 -2.82 -1.76 9.78
C ARG A 65 -4.14 -1.02 9.66
N GLY A 66 -4.11 0.31 9.64
CA GLY A 66 -5.29 1.15 9.43
C GLY A 66 -5.90 0.96 8.04
N HIS A 67 -5.07 0.90 7.00
CA HIS A 67 -5.52 0.64 5.63
C HIS A 67 -6.20 -0.73 5.54
N LEU A 68 -5.58 -1.76 6.11
CA LEU A 68 -6.13 -3.10 6.13
C LEU A 68 -7.53 -3.11 6.77
N ALA A 69 -7.68 -2.43 7.91
CA ALA A 69 -8.97 -2.34 8.60
C ALA A 69 -10.04 -1.66 7.74
N GLN A 70 -9.67 -0.61 6.99
CA GLN A 70 -10.58 0.06 6.06
C GLN A 70 -11.05 -0.90 4.96
N PHE A 71 -10.13 -1.65 4.35
CA PHE A 71 -10.49 -2.63 3.31
C PHE A 71 -11.35 -3.76 3.87
N GLU A 72 -11.05 -4.25 5.06
CA GLU A 72 -11.86 -5.28 5.72
C GLU A 72 -13.31 -4.80 5.93
N THR A 73 -13.47 -3.55 6.35
CA THR A 73 -14.79 -2.96 6.49
C THR A 73 -15.54 -2.86 5.16
N MET A 74 -14.84 -2.45 4.10
CA MET A 74 -15.44 -2.28 2.78
C MET A 74 -15.85 -3.60 2.13
N VAL A 75 -15.01 -4.62 2.22
CA VAL A 75 -15.31 -5.93 1.63
C VAL A 75 -16.22 -6.77 2.51
N GLY A 76 -16.38 -6.42 3.79
CA GLY A 76 -17.27 -7.09 4.72
C GLY A 76 -16.75 -8.36 5.35
N HIS A 77 -15.45 -8.62 5.28
CA HIS A 77 -14.80 -9.75 5.95
C HIS A 77 -13.35 -9.42 6.27
N GLN A 78 -12.77 -10.17 7.20
CA GLN A 78 -11.35 -10.04 7.54
C GLN A 78 -10.47 -10.64 6.46
N SER A 79 -9.22 -10.16 6.40
CA SER A 79 -8.22 -10.74 5.52
C SER A 79 -8.08 -12.25 5.80
N ARG A 80 -8.06 -13.03 4.73
CA ARG A 80 -7.85 -14.50 4.80
C ARG A 80 -6.38 -14.86 4.73
N GLU A 81 -5.52 -13.87 4.49
CA GLU A 81 -4.08 -14.10 4.48
C GLU A 81 -3.59 -14.34 5.90
N ARG A 82 -2.85 -15.43 6.09
CA ARG A 82 -2.22 -15.73 7.37
C ARG A 82 -1.10 -14.73 7.62
N GLU A 83 -0.93 -14.34 8.89
CA GLU A 83 0.24 -13.59 9.30
C GLU A 83 1.49 -14.38 8.92
N ARG A 84 2.29 -13.77 8.04
CA ARG A 84 3.51 -14.39 7.53
C ARG A 84 4.56 -13.33 7.36
N LEU A 85 5.66 -13.46 8.11
CA LEU A 85 6.79 -12.55 7.99
C LEU A 85 7.63 -12.95 6.78
N PRO A 86 7.57 -12.19 5.66
CA PRO A 86 8.38 -12.52 4.50
C PRO A 86 9.86 -12.30 4.77
N THR A 87 10.71 -13.02 4.03
CA THR A 87 12.14 -12.78 4.04
C THR A 87 12.44 -11.46 3.33
N VAL A 88 13.18 -10.59 4.00
CA VAL A 88 13.60 -9.29 3.46
C VAL A 88 15.13 -9.16 3.57
N PRO A 89 15.76 -8.27 2.79
CA PRO A 89 17.20 -8.01 2.94
C PRO A 89 17.53 -7.60 4.37
N ARG A 90 18.67 -8.07 4.87
CA ARG A 90 19.11 -7.76 6.24
C ARG A 90 19.76 -6.40 6.36
N GLN A 91 20.40 -5.94 5.30
CA GLN A 91 21.14 -4.68 5.31
C GLN A 91 20.28 -3.55 4.78
N TRP A 92 20.37 -2.41 5.46
CA TRP A 92 19.49 -1.30 5.20
C TRP A 92 19.53 -0.77 3.77
N PRO A 93 20.66 -0.55 3.10
CA PRO A 93 20.58 -0.03 1.73
C PRO A 93 19.76 -0.92 0.79
N ALA A 94 19.96 -2.24 0.85
CA ALA A 94 19.19 -3.18 0.02
C ALA A 94 17.72 -3.23 0.42
N LEU A 95 17.44 -3.22 1.72
CA LEU A 95 16.08 -3.21 2.25
C LEU A 95 15.35 -1.94 1.84
N ALA A 96 16.02 -0.78 1.90
CA ALA A 96 15.43 0.50 1.48
C ALA A 96 15.00 0.48 0.02
N VAL A 97 15.83 -0.06 -0.87
CA VAL A 97 15.53 -0.19 -2.30
C VAL A 97 14.30 -1.06 -2.52
N GLN A 98 14.22 -2.19 -1.83
CA GLN A 98 13.07 -3.09 -1.94
C GLN A 98 11.77 -2.43 -1.45
N LEU A 99 11.82 -1.77 -0.29
CA LEU A 99 10.66 -1.06 0.25
C LEU A 99 10.24 0.10 -0.66
N TYR A 100 11.20 0.85 -1.18
CA TYR A 100 10.91 1.90 -2.15
C TYR A 100 10.16 1.35 -3.36
N GLY A 101 10.60 0.24 -3.92
CA GLY A 101 9.96 -0.37 -5.08
C GLY A 101 8.50 -0.76 -4.80
N TYR A 102 8.25 -1.38 -3.67
CA TYR A 102 6.89 -1.76 -3.28
C TYR A 102 6.00 -0.55 -3.01
N GLU A 103 6.52 0.45 -2.30
CA GLU A 103 5.75 1.64 -1.97
C GLU A 103 5.47 2.51 -3.21
N ALA A 104 6.42 2.60 -4.14
CA ALA A 104 6.21 3.31 -5.39
C ALA A 104 5.11 2.66 -6.23
N LEU A 105 5.06 1.33 -6.28
CA LEU A 105 3.98 0.59 -6.93
C LEU A 105 2.66 0.81 -6.18
N GLY A 106 2.69 0.74 -4.86
CA GLY A 106 1.53 1.00 -4.00
C GLY A 106 0.95 2.39 -4.20
N LEU A 107 1.82 3.39 -4.39
CA LEU A 107 1.39 4.76 -4.68
C LEU A 107 0.59 4.85 -5.97
N GLU A 108 1.03 4.18 -7.04
CA GLU A 108 0.29 4.17 -8.31
C GLU A 108 -1.08 3.50 -8.15
N PHE A 109 -1.16 2.42 -7.39
CA PHE A 109 -2.44 1.79 -7.08
C PHE A 109 -3.32 2.68 -6.19
N ALA A 110 -2.74 3.40 -5.23
CA ALA A 110 -3.48 4.32 -4.37
C ALA A 110 -4.09 5.49 -5.16
N LYS A 111 -3.38 5.98 -6.19
CA LYS A 111 -3.91 7.01 -7.10
C LYS A 111 -5.15 6.49 -7.84
N LEU A 112 -5.08 5.26 -8.36
CA LEU A 112 -6.20 4.62 -9.03
C LEU A 112 -7.38 4.41 -8.08
N LEU A 113 -7.08 3.93 -6.87
CA LEU A 113 -8.08 3.70 -5.84
C LEU A 113 -8.79 4.99 -5.42
N ALA A 114 -8.06 6.08 -5.21
CA ALA A 114 -8.61 7.37 -4.84
C ALA A 114 -9.50 7.96 -5.95
N ALA A 115 -9.16 7.71 -7.21
CA ALA A 115 -9.98 8.12 -8.35
C ALA A 115 -11.31 7.36 -8.41
N MET A 116 -11.31 6.09 -7.97
CA MET A 116 -12.48 5.21 -7.94
C MET A 116 -13.31 5.41 -6.67
N ARG A 117 -12.64 5.61 -5.54
CA ARG A 117 -13.24 5.73 -4.21
C ARG A 117 -12.63 6.93 -3.47
N PRO A 118 -13.20 8.15 -3.67
CA PRO A 118 -12.68 9.36 -3.02
C PRO A 118 -12.63 9.30 -1.49
N ASP A 119 -13.47 8.48 -0.86
CA ASP A 119 -13.46 8.23 0.57
C ASP A 119 -12.16 7.55 1.07
N LEU A 120 -11.34 7.02 0.15
CA LEU A 120 -10.06 6.39 0.45
C LEU A 120 -8.85 7.26 0.12
N ALA A 121 -9.07 8.55 -0.15
CA ALA A 121 -7.98 9.46 -0.51
C ALA A 121 -6.92 9.61 0.60
N SER A 122 -7.27 9.35 1.86
CA SER A 122 -6.31 9.37 2.98
C SER A 122 -5.19 8.32 2.81
N ILE A 123 -5.49 7.20 2.17
CA ILE A 123 -4.49 6.17 1.86
C ILE A 123 -3.43 6.72 0.91
N LEU A 124 -3.85 7.50 -0.08
CA LEU A 124 -2.94 8.13 -1.02
C LEU A 124 -1.94 9.05 -0.31
N VAL A 125 -2.40 9.83 0.66
CA VAL A 125 -1.54 10.72 1.46
C VAL A 125 -0.47 9.90 2.22
N ASP A 126 -0.87 8.81 2.84
CA ASP A 126 0.06 7.93 3.56
C ASP A 126 1.10 7.32 2.61
N GLU A 127 0.67 6.84 1.45
CA GLU A 127 1.58 6.26 0.45
C GLU A 127 2.59 7.28 -0.09
N GLU A 128 2.18 8.52 -0.30
CA GLU A 128 3.09 9.61 -0.69
C GLU A 128 4.17 9.84 0.37
N THR A 129 3.79 9.81 1.63
CA THR A 129 4.71 9.96 2.77
C THR A 129 5.70 8.78 2.82
N HIS A 130 5.23 7.56 2.64
CA HIS A 130 6.07 6.37 2.65
C HIS A 130 7.09 6.41 1.52
N VAL A 131 6.64 6.66 0.30
CA VAL A 131 7.53 6.75 -0.88
C VAL A 131 8.58 7.84 -0.68
N GLY A 132 8.18 9.02 -0.22
CA GLY A 132 9.08 10.14 0.02
C GLY A 132 10.18 9.80 1.03
N PHE A 133 9.85 9.08 2.09
CA PHE A 133 10.84 8.64 3.07
C PHE A 133 11.89 7.71 2.45
N PHE A 134 11.46 6.63 1.78
CA PHE A 134 12.40 5.67 1.20
C PHE A 134 13.20 6.28 0.06
N GLU A 135 12.61 7.16 -0.72
CA GLU A 135 13.33 7.89 -1.78
C GLU A 135 14.51 8.67 -1.20
N ARG A 136 14.31 9.36 -0.08
CA ARG A 136 15.39 10.09 0.59
C ARG A 136 16.46 9.16 1.15
N GLU A 137 16.07 8.01 1.65
CA GLU A 137 17.00 7.04 2.24
C GLU A 137 17.92 6.37 1.21
N ILE A 138 17.50 6.28 -0.06
CA ILE A 138 18.30 5.65 -1.10
C ILE A 138 19.15 6.62 -1.92
N GLN A 139 19.02 7.93 -1.66
CA GLN A 139 19.84 8.96 -2.34
C GLN A 139 21.24 9.09 -1.76
#